data_f1bc5f5cb54f31ad03f0e31360dd013f
#
_entry.id   f1bc5f5cb54f31ad03f0e31360dd013f
#
_cell.length_a   1.000
_cell.length_b   1.000
_cell.length_c   1.000
_cell.angle_alpha   90.00
_cell.angle_beta   90.00
_cell.angle_gamma   90.00
#
_symmetry.space_group_name_H-M   'P 1'
#
loop_
_entity.id
_entity.type
_entity.pdbx_description
1 polymer ?
#
loop_
_entity_poly.entity_id
_entity_poly.type
_entity_poly.pdbx_seq_one_letter_code
_entity_poly.pdbx_strand_id
1 'polypeptide(L)'
;MPRLLSILVLAAAIAFAVSPFWSNGFGGFRPDQFPIPQDDPPIQPAGWAFSIWGLIYAWLIAGSAFGAWKRPADPDWQPMRPALLVSLALGAFWIETAHRTPIGATVLIVAMLVPTLLAFLRAGQQDPVWQVRPVALYAGWLTAATGASVGMVLGGHGILPEQAAAILCLVGVTFVALLVHGRRPGEWAYSAGVVWALAGILVANLSPMNVPVAALSAGAAVLLACRVFASRRAKPR
;
A
#
# COMPACT_ATOMS: atom_id res chain seq x y z
N MET A 1 -28.33 4.22 -9.20
CA MET A 1 -27.29 3.62 -8.32
C MET A 1 -25.85 3.79 -8.81
N PRO A 2 -25.43 3.55 -10.08
CA PRO A 2 -24.04 3.67 -10.51
C PRO A 2 -23.41 5.07 -10.32
N ARG A 3 -24.18 6.12 -10.62
CA ARG A 3 -23.72 7.51 -10.40
C ARG A 3 -23.49 7.85 -8.94
N LEU A 4 -24.37 7.39 -8.04
CA LEU A 4 -24.21 7.59 -6.60
C LEU A 4 -22.92 6.92 -6.10
N LEU A 5 -22.65 5.69 -6.54
CA LEU A 5 -21.44 4.97 -6.16
C LEU A 5 -20.16 5.69 -6.61
N SER A 6 -20.15 6.30 -7.80
CA SER A 6 -18.99 7.08 -8.27
C SER A 6 -18.74 8.33 -7.41
N ILE A 7 -19.80 9.00 -6.97
CA ILE A 7 -19.72 10.17 -6.07
C ILE A 7 -19.23 9.73 -4.68
N LEU A 8 -19.74 8.61 -4.16
CA LEU A 8 -19.31 8.08 -2.86
C LEU A 8 -17.82 7.70 -2.85
N VAL A 9 -17.32 7.10 -3.94
CA VAL A 9 -15.88 6.80 -4.07
C VAL A 9 -15.05 8.08 -4.06
N LEU A 10 -15.48 9.12 -4.77
CA LEU A 10 -14.79 10.42 -4.75
C LEU A 10 -14.82 11.04 -3.33
N ALA A 11 -15.98 11.03 -2.68
CA ALA A 11 -16.11 11.55 -1.31
C ALA A 11 -15.20 10.80 -0.32
N ALA A 12 -15.15 9.46 -0.43
CA ALA A 12 -14.26 8.64 0.39
C ALA A 12 -12.77 8.90 0.09
N ALA A 13 -12.40 9.11 -1.18
CA ALA A 13 -11.03 9.45 -1.57
C ALA A 13 -10.60 10.81 -0.97
N ILE A 14 -11.50 11.81 -0.99
CA ILE A 14 -11.25 13.10 -0.35
C ILE A 14 -11.16 12.93 1.17
N ALA A 15 -12.09 12.23 1.81
CA ALA A 15 -12.06 11.99 3.25
C ALA A 15 -10.77 11.31 3.70
N PHE A 16 -10.31 10.29 2.96
CA PHE A 16 -9.05 9.63 3.21
C PHE A 16 -7.85 10.57 3.05
N ALA A 17 -7.81 11.36 1.98
CA ALA A 17 -6.70 12.28 1.72
C ALA A 17 -6.60 13.45 2.72
N VAL A 18 -7.73 13.87 3.31
CA VAL A 18 -7.74 14.93 4.34
C VAL A 18 -7.55 14.37 5.76
N SER A 19 -7.62 13.06 5.96
CA SER A 19 -7.47 12.44 7.29
C SER A 19 -6.16 12.84 8.02
N PRO A 20 -5.01 13.01 7.36
CA PRO A 20 -3.79 13.47 8.02
C PRO A 20 -3.91 14.85 8.69
N PHE A 21 -4.78 15.72 8.20
CA PHE A 21 -4.91 17.09 8.74
C PHE A 21 -5.60 17.14 10.11
N TRP A 22 -6.50 16.20 10.39
CA TRP A 22 -7.12 16.12 11.73
C TRP A 22 -6.47 15.09 12.65
N SER A 23 -5.57 14.23 12.13
CA SER A 23 -4.90 13.18 12.89
C SER A 23 -3.40 13.46 13.10
N ASN A 24 -2.92 14.68 12.86
CA ASN A 24 -1.51 15.09 13.00
C ASN A 24 -0.52 14.28 12.14
N GLY A 25 -0.98 13.70 11.01
CA GLY A 25 -0.15 12.91 10.11
C GLY A 25 0.31 11.57 10.68
N PHE A 26 1.09 10.83 9.90
CA PHE A 26 1.70 9.57 10.31
C PHE A 26 3.05 9.38 9.62
N GLY A 27 4.10 9.22 10.41
CA GLY A 27 5.47 8.97 9.94
C GLY A 27 6.06 7.65 10.45
N GLY A 28 5.22 6.76 10.98
CA GLY A 28 5.59 5.51 11.63
C GLY A 28 4.94 5.40 13.02
N PHE A 29 4.94 4.19 13.58
CA PHE A 29 4.54 3.99 14.97
C PHE A 29 5.61 4.55 15.91
N ARG A 30 5.20 5.05 17.08
CA ARG A 30 6.13 5.46 18.11
C ARG A 30 6.61 4.24 18.90
N PRO A 31 7.90 4.24 19.35
CA PRO A 31 8.47 3.13 20.13
C PRO A 31 7.63 2.76 21.36
N ASP A 32 7.12 3.79 22.06
CA ASP A 32 6.36 3.67 23.31
C ASP A 32 4.93 3.09 23.17
N GLN A 33 4.48 2.85 21.93
CA GLN A 33 3.17 2.23 21.67
C GLN A 33 3.19 0.69 21.81
N PHE A 34 4.37 0.10 22.02
CA PHE A 34 4.55 -1.36 22.11
C PHE A 34 5.03 -1.76 23.50
N PRO A 35 4.66 -2.99 23.99
CA PRO A 35 5.20 -3.53 25.24
C PRO A 35 6.72 -3.65 25.24
N ILE A 36 7.32 -3.99 24.10
CA ILE A 36 8.75 -3.92 23.84
C ILE A 36 8.96 -2.72 22.90
N PRO A 37 9.60 -1.63 23.37
CA PRO A 37 9.80 -0.44 22.55
C PRO A 37 10.45 -0.78 21.21
N GLN A 38 9.94 -0.17 20.14
CA GLN A 38 10.39 -0.40 18.77
C GLN A 38 11.22 0.81 18.32
N ASP A 39 12.48 0.84 18.77
CA ASP A 39 13.46 1.84 18.34
C ASP A 39 14.12 1.38 17.04
N ASP A 40 13.86 2.08 15.93
CA ASP A 40 14.38 1.79 14.59
C ASP A 40 14.18 0.30 14.13
N PRO A 41 12.94 -0.23 14.20
CA PRO A 41 12.72 -1.63 13.87
C PRO A 41 13.08 -1.92 12.40
N PRO A 42 13.79 -3.05 12.11
CA PRO A 42 14.35 -3.33 10.79
C PRO A 42 13.33 -3.35 9.64
N ILE A 43 12.05 -3.60 9.95
CA ILE A 43 10.98 -3.65 8.93
C ILE A 43 10.40 -2.27 8.59
N GLN A 44 10.69 -1.23 9.39
CA GLN A 44 10.13 0.10 9.15
C GLN A 44 10.87 0.80 8.01
N PRO A 45 10.15 1.31 6.99
CA PRO A 45 10.78 2.13 5.95
C PRO A 45 11.30 3.46 6.52
N ALA A 46 12.36 3.99 5.93
CA ALA A 46 12.87 5.33 6.23
C ALA A 46 11.75 6.38 6.09
N GLY A 47 11.76 7.40 6.94
CA GLY A 47 10.68 8.39 7.06
C GLY A 47 10.29 9.07 5.73
N TRP A 48 11.26 9.33 4.84
CA TRP A 48 10.98 9.90 3.52
C TRP A 48 10.06 9.03 2.65
N ALA A 49 10.06 7.70 2.86
CA ALA A 49 9.23 6.79 2.06
C ALA A 49 7.73 7.04 2.24
N PHE A 50 7.32 7.61 3.38
CA PHE A 50 5.92 7.98 3.63
C PHE A 50 5.44 9.14 2.74
N SER A 51 6.35 9.88 2.07
CA SER A 51 5.97 10.92 1.10
C SER A 51 5.14 10.40 -0.08
N ILE A 52 5.20 9.10 -0.36
CA ILE A 52 4.36 8.46 -1.41
C ILE A 52 2.86 8.69 -1.19
N TRP A 53 2.44 8.91 0.07
CA TRP A 53 1.04 9.19 0.38
C TRP A 53 0.52 10.43 -0.35
N GLY A 54 1.36 11.46 -0.50
CA GLY A 54 0.98 12.67 -1.27
C GLY A 54 0.60 12.32 -2.71
N LEU A 55 1.40 11.48 -3.38
CA LEU A 55 1.10 11.00 -4.73
C LEU A 55 -0.14 10.11 -4.77
N ILE A 56 -0.26 9.17 -3.82
CA ILE A 56 -1.41 8.25 -3.73
C ILE A 56 -2.71 9.04 -3.56
N TYR A 57 -2.77 9.96 -2.62
CA TYR A 57 -3.95 10.79 -2.37
C TYR A 57 -4.33 11.64 -3.58
N ALA A 58 -3.36 12.37 -4.14
CA ALA A 58 -3.61 13.21 -5.31
C ALA A 58 -4.15 12.39 -6.49
N TRP A 59 -3.56 11.22 -6.73
CA TRP A 59 -3.94 10.39 -7.87
C TRP A 59 -5.27 9.65 -7.65
N LEU A 60 -5.57 9.21 -6.43
CA LEU A 60 -6.87 8.63 -6.08
C LEU A 60 -8.00 9.66 -6.22
N ILE A 61 -7.79 10.90 -5.76
CA ILE A 61 -8.78 11.98 -5.93
C ILE A 61 -8.97 12.29 -7.42
N ALA A 62 -7.89 12.50 -8.17
CA ALA A 62 -7.96 12.84 -9.59
C ALA A 62 -8.64 11.72 -10.41
N GLY A 63 -8.28 10.45 -10.15
CA GLY A 63 -8.90 9.29 -10.78
C GLY A 63 -10.38 9.14 -10.42
N SER A 64 -10.73 9.30 -9.14
CA SER A 64 -12.12 9.22 -8.69
C SER A 64 -12.97 10.37 -9.24
N ALA A 65 -12.42 11.59 -9.33
CA ALA A 65 -13.07 12.74 -9.94
C ALA A 65 -13.32 12.52 -11.44
N PHE A 66 -12.31 12.02 -12.18
CA PHE A 66 -12.48 11.63 -13.58
C PHE A 66 -13.59 10.58 -13.72
N GLY A 67 -13.57 9.55 -12.87
CA GLY A 67 -14.57 8.48 -12.86
C GLY A 67 -15.97 8.96 -12.54
N ALA A 68 -16.13 9.92 -11.62
CA ALA A 68 -17.42 10.49 -11.25
C ALA A 68 -17.99 11.41 -12.37
N TRP A 69 -17.13 12.14 -13.05
CA TRP A 69 -17.55 13.12 -14.07
C TRP A 69 -17.65 12.49 -15.46
N LYS A 70 -16.61 11.78 -15.93
CA LYS A 70 -16.54 11.26 -17.30
C LYS A 70 -17.07 9.85 -17.46
N ARG A 71 -17.10 9.05 -16.39
CA ARG A 71 -17.45 7.60 -16.39
C ARG A 71 -18.47 7.22 -15.30
N PRO A 72 -19.51 8.03 -14.98
CA PRO A 72 -20.32 7.81 -13.76
C PRO A 72 -21.06 6.46 -13.77
N ALA A 73 -21.48 5.96 -14.94
CA ALA A 73 -22.22 4.70 -15.10
C ALA A 73 -21.50 3.70 -16.02
N ASP A 74 -20.26 3.93 -16.38
CA ASP A 74 -19.51 3.13 -17.31
C ASP A 74 -19.28 1.71 -16.75
N PRO A 75 -19.64 0.64 -17.51
CA PRO A 75 -19.52 -0.75 -17.06
C PRO A 75 -18.09 -1.18 -16.73
N ASP A 76 -17.06 -0.61 -17.40
CA ASP A 76 -15.65 -0.90 -17.16
C ASP A 76 -15.18 -0.41 -15.79
N TRP A 77 -15.83 0.65 -15.26
CA TRP A 77 -15.49 1.26 -13.98
C TRP A 77 -16.26 0.68 -12.78
N GLN A 78 -17.43 0.04 -13.01
CA GLN A 78 -18.28 -0.42 -11.91
C GLN A 78 -17.68 -1.53 -11.04
N PRO A 79 -16.98 -2.56 -11.58
CA PRO A 79 -16.56 -3.72 -10.80
C PRO A 79 -15.57 -3.40 -9.67
N MET A 80 -14.76 -2.33 -9.82
CA MET A 80 -13.78 -1.94 -8.79
C MET A 80 -14.36 -1.07 -7.67
N ARG A 81 -15.42 -0.27 -7.98
CA ARG A 81 -15.91 0.80 -7.10
C ARG A 81 -16.36 0.35 -5.71
N PRO A 82 -17.15 -0.74 -5.56
CA PRO A 82 -17.59 -1.15 -4.22
C PRO A 82 -16.42 -1.48 -3.30
N ALA A 83 -15.46 -2.24 -3.82
CA ALA A 83 -14.28 -2.62 -3.05
C ALA A 83 -13.38 -1.41 -2.75
N LEU A 84 -13.17 -0.53 -3.73
CA LEU A 84 -12.41 0.70 -3.52
C LEU A 84 -13.05 1.61 -2.48
N LEU A 85 -14.38 1.77 -2.53
CA LEU A 85 -15.14 2.56 -1.54
C LEU A 85 -14.90 2.06 -0.11
N VAL A 86 -14.98 0.74 0.10
CA VAL A 86 -14.73 0.14 1.43
C VAL A 86 -13.32 0.46 1.91
N SER A 87 -12.31 0.25 1.07
CA SER A 87 -10.93 0.53 1.47
C SER A 87 -10.68 2.01 1.81
N LEU A 88 -11.17 2.94 0.98
CA LEU A 88 -10.99 4.37 1.19
C LEU A 88 -11.73 4.87 2.44
N ALA A 89 -12.95 4.36 2.68
CA ALA A 89 -13.72 4.68 3.87
C ALA A 89 -13.00 4.22 5.16
N LEU A 90 -12.47 3.00 5.18
CA LEU A 90 -11.65 2.51 6.29
C LEU A 90 -10.38 3.34 6.45
N GLY A 91 -9.74 3.70 5.34
CA GLY A 91 -8.51 4.50 5.32
C GLY A 91 -8.65 5.86 6.00
N ALA A 92 -9.83 6.50 5.92
CA ALA A 92 -10.09 7.77 6.59
C ALA A 92 -9.93 7.72 8.12
N PHE A 93 -10.02 6.54 8.73
CA PHE A 93 -9.86 6.34 10.17
C PHE A 93 -8.52 5.71 10.55
N TRP A 94 -7.70 5.32 9.57
CA TRP A 94 -6.51 4.52 9.84
C TRP A 94 -5.47 5.25 10.69
N ILE A 95 -5.17 6.53 10.39
CA ILE A 95 -4.16 7.31 11.12
C ILE A 95 -4.57 7.50 12.57
N GLU A 96 -5.83 7.85 12.82
CA GLU A 96 -6.36 8.01 14.17
C GLU A 96 -6.27 6.69 14.97
N THR A 97 -6.57 5.57 14.31
CA THR A 97 -6.41 4.24 14.92
C THR A 97 -4.94 3.93 15.21
N ALA A 98 -4.03 4.31 14.29
CA ALA A 98 -2.60 4.07 14.44
C ALA A 98 -1.99 4.85 15.61
N HIS A 99 -2.48 6.05 15.90
CA HIS A 99 -2.07 6.80 17.09
C HIS A 99 -2.54 6.19 18.40
N ARG A 100 -3.64 5.45 18.39
CA ARG A 100 -4.22 4.83 19.59
C ARG A 100 -3.68 3.43 19.86
N THR A 101 -3.59 2.61 18.82
CA THR A 101 -3.24 1.20 18.96
C THR A 101 -2.60 0.61 17.68
N PRO A 102 -1.34 0.15 17.75
CA PRO A 102 -0.69 -0.52 16.64
C PRO A 102 -1.42 -1.80 16.18
N ILE A 103 -1.97 -2.59 17.11
CA ILE A 103 -2.75 -3.79 16.77
C ILE A 103 -4.00 -3.41 15.98
N GLY A 104 -4.77 -2.42 16.46
CA GLY A 104 -5.97 -1.95 15.77
C GLY A 104 -5.66 -1.41 14.37
N ALA A 105 -4.57 -0.63 14.24
CA ALA A 105 -4.11 -0.12 12.95
C ALA A 105 -3.68 -1.26 12.00
N THR A 106 -3.04 -2.32 12.54
CA THR A 106 -2.64 -3.50 11.76
C THR A 106 -3.85 -4.28 11.25
N VAL A 107 -4.86 -4.47 12.09
CA VAL A 107 -6.13 -5.09 11.65
C VAL A 107 -6.80 -4.23 10.59
N LEU A 108 -6.83 -2.92 10.80
CA LEU A 108 -7.48 -1.99 9.87
C LEU A 108 -6.76 -1.91 8.53
N ILE A 109 -5.40 -1.91 8.50
CA ILE A 109 -4.65 -1.88 7.23
C ILE A 109 -4.81 -3.18 6.44
N VAL A 110 -4.95 -4.34 7.10
CA VAL A 110 -5.33 -5.60 6.44
C VAL A 110 -6.74 -5.48 5.85
N ALA A 111 -7.69 -4.93 6.60
CA ALA A 111 -9.06 -4.70 6.14
C ALA A 111 -9.13 -3.68 4.99
N MET A 112 -8.17 -2.77 4.86
CA MET A 112 -8.01 -1.87 3.71
C MET A 112 -7.35 -2.59 2.53
N LEU A 113 -6.32 -3.40 2.76
CA LEU A 113 -5.55 -4.07 1.71
C LEU A 113 -6.41 -5.03 0.89
N VAL A 114 -7.19 -5.88 1.54
CA VAL A 114 -8.00 -6.91 0.85
C VAL A 114 -8.96 -6.29 -0.19
N PRO A 115 -9.81 -5.32 0.17
CA PRO A 115 -10.67 -4.68 -0.83
C PRO A 115 -9.90 -3.83 -1.84
N THR A 116 -8.74 -3.25 -1.49
CA THR A 116 -7.91 -2.53 -2.47
C THR A 116 -7.36 -3.48 -3.54
N LEU A 117 -6.83 -4.64 -3.15
CA LEU A 117 -6.39 -5.67 -4.08
C LEU A 117 -7.53 -6.14 -4.98
N LEU A 118 -8.72 -6.33 -4.39
CA LEU A 118 -9.92 -6.72 -5.14
C LEU A 118 -10.33 -5.64 -6.15
N ALA A 119 -10.28 -4.36 -5.74
CA ALA A 119 -10.54 -3.22 -6.62
C ALA A 119 -9.52 -3.17 -7.76
N PHE A 120 -8.23 -3.32 -7.46
CA PHE A 120 -7.17 -3.36 -8.46
C PHE A 120 -7.36 -4.50 -9.47
N LEU A 121 -7.65 -5.71 -8.99
CA LEU A 121 -7.84 -6.88 -9.86
C LEU A 121 -9.10 -6.79 -10.72
N ARG A 122 -10.14 -6.06 -10.27
CA ARG A 122 -11.39 -5.82 -10.98
C ARG A 122 -11.44 -4.53 -11.77
N ALA A 123 -10.41 -3.67 -11.67
CA ALA A 123 -10.34 -2.44 -12.44
C ALA A 123 -10.31 -2.74 -13.94
N GLY A 124 -11.03 -1.96 -14.71
CA GLY A 124 -11.08 -2.08 -16.17
C GLY A 124 -9.76 -1.71 -16.87
N GLN A 125 -9.82 -1.50 -18.18
CA GLN A 125 -8.63 -1.21 -18.99
C GLN A 125 -8.76 0.07 -19.83
N GLN A 126 -9.93 0.69 -19.82
CA GLN A 126 -10.28 1.79 -20.72
C GLN A 126 -9.48 3.06 -20.43
N ASP A 127 -9.30 3.39 -19.14
CA ASP A 127 -8.65 4.62 -18.69
C ASP A 127 -7.51 4.29 -17.70
N PRO A 128 -6.41 3.63 -18.13
CA PRO A 128 -5.42 3.08 -17.20
C PRO A 128 -4.78 4.13 -16.29
N VAL A 129 -4.60 5.37 -16.75
CA VAL A 129 -4.00 6.45 -15.96
C VAL A 129 -4.91 6.91 -14.82
N TRP A 130 -6.22 6.94 -15.06
CA TRP A 130 -7.18 7.49 -14.11
C TRP A 130 -7.88 6.42 -13.27
N GLN A 131 -7.96 5.18 -13.77
CA GLN A 131 -8.68 4.09 -13.14
C GLN A 131 -7.71 3.09 -12.47
N VAL A 132 -6.87 2.44 -13.26
CA VAL A 132 -6.07 1.30 -12.81
C VAL A 132 -4.86 1.71 -11.97
N ARG A 133 -4.06 2.67 -12.48
CA ARG A 133 -2.76 3.00 -11.88
C ARG A 133 -2.83 3.63 -10.50
N PRO A 134 -3.75 4.58 -10.19
CA PRO A 134 -3.86 5.07 -8.83
C PRO A 134 -4.22 3.98 -7.83
N VAL A 135 -5.15 3.08 -8.18
CA VAL A 135 -5.55 1.96 -7.32
C VAL A 135 -4.43 0.93 -7.21
N ALA A 136 -3.69 0.68 -8.30
CA ALA A 136 -2.54 -0.22 -8.30
C ALA A 136 -1.40 0.30 -7.41
N LEU A 137 -1.04 1.58 -7.51
CA LEU A 137 -0.01 2.20 -6.65
C LEU A 137 -0.41 2.12 -5.18
N TYR A 138 -1.66 2.46 -4.87
CA TYR A 138 -2.21 2.36 -3.53
C TYR A 138 -2.17 0.91 -3.01
N ALA A 139 -2.59 -0.07 -3.81
CA ALA A 139 -2.53 -1.49 -3.45
C ALA A 139 -1.09 -1.97 -3.18
N GLY A 140 -0.13 -1.56 -4.01
CA GLY A 140 1.28 -1.90 -3.85
C GLY A 140 1.87 -1.34 -2.56
N TRP A 141 1.62 -0.06 -2.27
CA TRP A 141 2.03 0.55 -1.01
C TRP A 141 1.38 -0.13 0.20
N LEU A 142 0.07 -0.37 0.17
CA LEU A 142 -0.62 -1.08 1.26
C LEU A 142 -0.09 -2.49 1.48
N THR A 143 0.31 -3.22 0.43
CA THR A 143 0.91 -4.56 0.58
C THR A 143 2.16 -4.50 1.45
N ALA A 144 3.07 -3.58 1.16
CA ALA A 144 4.30 -3.42 1.92
C ALA A 144 4.04 -2.84 3.33
N ALA A 145 3.18 -1.82 3.43
CA ALA A 145 2.82 -1.19 4.69
C ALA A 145 2.13 -2.17 5.67
N THR A 146 1.31 -3.09 5.13
CA THR A 146 0.72 -4.18 5.92
C THR A 146 1.81 -5.11 6.48
N GLY A 147 2.78 -5.51 5.64
CA GLY A 147 3.91 -6.32 6.09
C GLY A 147 4.73 -5.63 7.18
N ALA A 148 5.02 -4.33 7.01
CA ALA A 148 5.71 -3.53 8.01
C ALA A 148 4.92 -3.47 9.32
N SER A 149 3.63 -3.16 9.26
CA SER A 149 2.76 -3.09 10.44
C SER A 149 2.69 -4.43 11.19
N VAL A 150 2.52 -5.54 10.47
CA VAL A 150 2.53 -6.89 11.07
C VAL A 150 3.87 -7.19 11.72
N GLY A 151 4.99 -6.90 11.04
CA GLY A 151 6.33 -7.16 11.58
C GLY A 151 6.60 -6.39 12.86
N MET A 152 6.20 -5.12 12.92
CA MET A 152 6.31 -4.29 14.13
C MET A 152 5.44 -4.82 15.28
N VAL A 153 4.22 -5.29 15.01
CA VAL A 153 3.37 -5.92 16.05
C VAL A 153 3.99 -7.22 16.54
N LEU A 154 4.53 -8.05 15.67
CA LEU A 154 5.20 -9.31 16.07
C LEU A 154 6.43 -9.07 16.95
N GLY A 155 7.28 -8.10 16.58
CA GLY A 155 8.46 -7.72 17.36
C GLY A 155 8.08 -7.01 18.67
N GLY A 156 7.23 -5.99 18.58
CA GLY A 156 6.84 -5.15 19.72
C GLY A 156 6.05 -5.85 20.81
N HIS A 157 5.46 -7.01 20.51
CA HIS A 157 4.78 -7.87 21.50
C HIS A 157 5.62 -9.12 21.87
N GLY A 158 6.86 -9.20 21.40
CA GLY A 158 7.76 -10.31 21.73
C GLY A 158 7.31 -11.68 21.18
N ILE A 159 6.44 -11.68 20.16
CA ILE A 159 5.99 -12.93 19.51
C ILE A 159 7.14 -13.52 18.69
N LEU A 160 7.93 -12.67 18.06
CA LEU A 160 9.16 -13.04 17.35
C LEU A 160 10.26 -12.00 17.65
N PRO A 161 11.54 -12.39 17.60
CA PRO A 161 12.62 -11.41 17.54
C PRO A 161 12.43 -10.46 16.36
N GLU A 162 12.73 -9.16 16.51
CA GLU A 162 12.50 -8.12 15.50
C GLU A 162 13.09 -8.48 14.12
N GLN A 163 14.32 -9.01 14.13
CA GLN A 163 15.00 -9.47 12.91
C GLN A 163 14.22 -10.61 12.21
N ALA A 164 13.72 -11.57 12.97
CA ALA A 164 12.94 -12.68 12.42
C ALA A 164 11.59 -12.21 11.89
N ALA A 165 10.92 -11.31 12.61
CA ALA A 165 9.66 -10.68 12.18
C ALA A 165 9.86 -9.92 10.88
N ALA A 166 10.94 -9.12 10.76
CA ALA A 166 11.27 -8.38 9.56
C ALA A 166 11.48 -9.30 8.35
N ILE A 167 12.31 -10.33 8.48
CA ILE A 167 12.58 -11.29 7.40
C ILE A 167 11.31 -12.01 6.97
N LEU A 168 10.52 -12.54 7.93
CA LEU A 168 9.26 -13.23 7.64
C LEU A 168 8.29 -12.34 6.87
N CYS A 169 8.10 -11.10 7.33
CA CYS A 169 7.19 -10.16 6.69
C CYS A 169 7.68 -9.72 5.31
N LEU A 170 8.99 -9.50 5.11
CA LEU A 170 9.54 -9.19 3.79
C LEU A 170 9.35 -10.33 2.79
N VAL A 171 9.56 -11.58 3.21
CA VAL A 171 9.27 -12.76 2.39
C VAL A 171 7.79 -12.81 2.03
N GLY A 172 6.91 -12.60 3.01
CA GLY A 172 5.45 -12.56 2.80
C GLY A 172 5.03 -11.45 1.82
N VAL A 173 5.54 -10.23 2.01
CA VAL A 173 5.29 -9.09 1.09
C VAL A 173 5.75 -9.42 -0.33
N THR A 174 6.95 -9.97 -0.47
CA THR A 174 7.51 -10.34 -1.78
C THR A 174 6.66 -11.41 -2.45
N PHE A 175 6.24 -12.43 -1.72
CA PHE A 175 5.38 -13.49 -2.22
C PHE A 175 4.03 -12.95 -2.70
N VAL A 176 3.34 -12.15 -1.88
CA VAL A 176 2.07 -11.51 -2.26
C VAL A 176 2.27 -10.61 -3.48
N ALA A 177 3.36 -9.83 -3.51
CA ALA A 177 3.65 -8.93 -4.62
C ALA A 177 3.84 -9.69 -5.94
N LEU A 178 4.53 -10.82 -5.93
CA LEU A 178 4.71 -11.67 -7.11
C LEU A 178 3.40 -12.30 -7.58
N LEU A 179 2.57 -12.77 -6.65
CA LEU A 179 1.25 -13.31 -6.97
C LEU A 179 0.34 -12.27 -7.63
N VAL A 180 0.27 -11.08 -7.05
CA VAL A 180 -0.57 -10.00 -7.56
C VAL A 180 -0.06 -9.49 -8.90
N HIS A 181 1.26 -9.31 -9.06
CA HIS A 181 1.88 -8.95 -10.34
C HIS A 181 1.56 -10.00 -11.41
N GLY A 182 1.62 -11.29 -11.07
CA GLY A 182 1.29 -12.39 -11.98
C GLY A 182 -0.15 -12.37 -12.50
N ARG A 183 -1.10 -11.79 -11.73
CA ARG A 183 -2.51 -11.65 -12.16
C ARG A 183 -2.74 -10.47 -13.13
N ARG A 184 -1.89 -9.44 -13.07
CA ARG A 184 -1.94 -8.25 -13.94
C ARG A 184 -0.53 -7.81 -14.39
N PRO A 185 0.18 -8.64 -15.17
CA PRO A 185 1.61 -8.42 -15.47
C PRO A 185 1.88 -7.17 -16.32
N GLY A 186 0.86 -6.64 -17.00
CA GLY A 186 0.96 -5.39 -17.78
C GLY A 186 0.91 -4.11 -16.94
N GLU A 187 0.54 -4.22 -15.66
CA GLU A 187 0.37 -3.04 -14.80
C GLU A 187 1.55 -2.88 -13.83
N TRP A 188 2.33 -1.84 -14.05
CA TRP A 188 3.57 -1.58 -13.33
C TRP A 188 3.38 -0.85 -12.01
N ALA A 189 2.29 -0.06 -11.87
CA ALA A 189 2.12 0.86 -10.75
C ALA A 189 2.00 0.12 -9.41
N TYR A 190 1.42 -1.09 -9.39
CA TYR A 190 1.39 -1.93 -8.20
C TYR A 190 2.82 -2.28 -7.73
N SER A 191 3.63 -2.82 -8.63
CA SER A 191 5.02 -3.17 -8.30
C SER A 191 5.85 -1.94 -7.91
N ALA A 192 5.58 -0.77 -8.51
CA ALA A 192 6.24 0.47 -8.15
C ALA A 192 5.96 0.88 -6.69
N GLY A 193 4.73 0.72 -6.21
CA GLY A 193 4.39 0.96 -4.80
C GLY A 193 5.13 0.04 -3.83
N VAL A 194 5.24 -1.25 -4.17
CA VAL A 194 6.01 -2.21 -3.36
C VAL A 194 7.51 -1.89 -3.40
N VAL A 195 8.06 -1.65 -4.59
CA VAL A 195 9.50 -1.33 -4.76
C VAL A 195 9.87 -0.05 -4.03
N TRP A 196 9.01 0.96 -4.01
CA TRP A 196 9.24 2.18 -3.25
C TRP A 196 9.38 1.90 -1.75
N ALA A 197 8.49 1.09 -1.17
CA ALA A 197 8.57 0.70 0.23
C ALA A 197 9.83 -0.12 0.53
N LEU A 198 10.17 -1.09 -0.33
CA LEU A 198 11.38 -1.89 -0.20
C LEU A 198 12.65 -1.03 -0.28
N ALA A 199 12.67 0.01 -1.12
CA ALA A 199 13.75 0.99 -1.16
C ALA A 199 13.84 1.77 0.17
N GLY A 200 12.71 2.16 0.75
CA GLY A 200 12.67 2.78 2.07
C GLY A 200 13.21 1.88 3.17
N ILE A 201 12.84 0.58 3.17
CA ILE A 201 13.34 -0.41 4.13
C ILE A 201 14.84 -0.65 3.91
N LEU A 202 15.29 -0.77 2.66
CA LEU A 202 16.72 -0.89 2.34
C LEU A 202 17.51 0.26 2.93
N VAL A 203 17.11 1.51 2.66
CA VAL A 203 17.81 2.71 3.13
C VAL A 203 17.84 2.79 4.66
N ALA A 204 16.74 2.45 5.34
CA ALA A 204 16.69 2.42 6.81
C ALA A 204 17.69 1.42 7.41
N ASN A 205 18.04 0.36 6.68
CA ASN A 205 18.95 -0.69 7.14
C ASN A 205 20.41 -0.52 6.65
N LEU A 206 20.78 0.65 6.11
CA LEU A 206 22.16 0.94 5.73
C LEU A 206 22.97 1.56 6.87
N SER A 207 22.33 2.19 7.85
CA SER A 207 23.02 2.83 8.98
C SER A 207 22.12 2.83 10.24
N PRO A 208 22.40 1.95 11.23
CA PRO A 208 23.41 0.89 11.22
C PRO A 208 23.13 -0.21 10.19
N MET A 209 24.20 -0.85 9.70
CA MET A 209 24.08 -1.83 8.64
C MET A 209 23.41 -3.13 9.14
N ASN A 210 22.25 -3.45 8.61
CA ASN A 210 21.55 -4.73 8.80
C ASN A 210 21.55 -5.53 7.49
N VAL A 211 22.65 -6.26 7.25
CA VAL A 211 22.89 -6.99 5.99
C VAL A 211 21.73 -7.91 5.58
N PRO A 212 21.14 -8.76 6.45
CA PRO A 212 20.06 -9.66 6.05
C PRO A 212 18.82 -8.93 5.51
N VAL A 213 18.36 -7.89 6.21
CA VAL A 213 17.17 -7.12 5.81
C VAL A 213 17.45 -6.25 4.58
N ALA A 214 18.61 -5.59 4.53
CA ALA A 214 19.02 -4.78 3.38
C ALA A 214 19.14 -5.63 2.10
N ALA A 215 19.82 -6.79 2.17
CA ALA A 215 19.98 -7.68 1.03
C ALA A 215 18.64 -8.26 0.55
N LEU A 216 17.75 -8.67 1.47
CA LEU A 216 16.43 -9.19 1.13
C LEU A 216 15.56 -8.11 0.48
N SER A 217 15.55 -6.89 1.02
CA SER A 217 14.81 -5.75 0.46
C SER A 217 15.31 -5.38 -0.94
N ALA A 218 16.63 -5.31 -1.13
CA ALA A 218 17.23 -5.04 -2.43
C ALA A 218 16.92 -6.14 -3.44
N GLY A 219 17.09 -7.41 -3.06
CA GLY A 219 16.81 -8.58 -3.92
C GLY A 219 15.35 -8.63 -4.34
N ALA A 220 14.41 -8.40 -3.42
CA ALA A 220 12.98 -8.34 -3.71
C ALA A 220 12.62 -7.19 -4.66
N ALA A 221 13.20 -6.00 -4.44
CA ALA A 221 12.98 -4.85 -5.32
C ALA A 221 13.49 -5.11 -6.75
N VAL A 222 14.70 -5.67 -6.88
CA VAL A 222 15.28 -6.03 -8.18
C VAL A 222 14.43 -7.11 -8.88
N LEU A 223 14.02 -8.15 -8.15
CA LEU A 223 13.16 -9.21 -8.69
C LEU A 223 11.85 -8.66 -9.25
N LEU A 224 11.15 -7.79 -8.51
CA LEU A 224 9.91 -7.16 -8.96
C LEU A 224 10.15 -6.23 -10.15
N ALA A 225 11.21 -5.44 -10.16
CA ALA A 225 11.58 -4.59 -11.29
C ALA A 225 11.84 -5.44 -12.56
N CYS A 226 12.63 -6.51 -12.45
CA CYS A 226 12.89 -7.42 -13.56
C CYS A 226 11.60 -8.05 -14.11
N ARG A 227 10.65 -8.45 -13.23
CA ARG A 227 9.34 -8.98 -13.66
C ARG A 227 8.54 -7.95 -14.44
N VAL A 228 8.51 -6.69 -13.99
CA VAL A 228 7.83 -5.60 -14.71
C VAL A 228 8.44 -5.39 -16.11
N PHE A 229 9.77 -5.35 -16.22
CA PHE A 229 10.45 -5.17 -17.52
C PHE A 229 10.22 -6.37 -18.46
N ALA A 230 10.28 -7.60 -17.94
CA ALA A 230 10.02 -8.81 -18.73
C ALA A 230 8.57 -8.80 -19.27
N SER A 231 7.59 -8.46 -18.43
CA SER A 231 6.18 -8.40 -18.82
C SER A 231 5.88 -7.35 -19.89
N ARG A 232 6.63 -6.23 -19.90
CA ARG A 232 6.48 -5.19 -20.93
C ARG A 232 7.03 -5.62 -22.27
N ARG A 233 8.15 -6.38 -22.28
CA ARG A 233 8.75 -6.90 -23.52
C ARG A 233 7.94 -8.02 -24.16
N ALA A 234 7.20 -8.79 -23.38
CA ALA A 234 6.37 -9.90 -23.85
C ALA A 234 5.03 -9.45 -24.47
N LYS A 235 4.63 -8.16 -24.36
CA LYS A 235 3.44 -7.65 -25.06
C LYS A 235 3.79 -7.42 -26.53
N PRO A 236 3.18 -8.17 -27.49
CA PRO A 236 3.31 -7.84 -28.91
C PRO A 236 2.73 -6.44 -29.14
N ARG A 237 3.36 -5.69 -30.02
CA ARG A 237 2.91 -4.37 -30.51
C ARG A 237 1.62 -4.48 -31.29
#